data_b09d683b886bdabc79bdbaecfd20b114
#
_entry.id   b09d683b886bdabc79bdbaecfd20b114
#
_cell.length_a   1.000
_cell.length_b   1.000
_cell.length_c   1.000
_cell.angle_alpha   90.00
_cell.angle_beta   90.00
_cell.angle_gamma   90.00
#
_symmetry.space_group_name_H-M   'P 1'
#
loop_
_entity.id
_entity.type
_entity.pdbx_description
1 polymer ?
#
loop_
_entity_poly.entity_id
_entity_poly.type
_entity_poly.pdbx_seq_one_letter_code
_entity_poly.pdbx_strand_id
1 'polypeptide(L)'
;MTVSQQQALVSLLQDGDAATVGLVKGQLMQGGEECLAEYMELLRLTTGPARESLREVIQEIEAARTIGDVSRGLAKLKTLSQLEDVCWDFTRTVHPGFEGGPYARQLDDWAEGAAKLISPTASPREKILCLARYLGAEQGLGGSGEDYYHPRNGYLPWAMEFRCGLPITLSLVYILVGHRLKIPVEGIAAPGHFLARLDGIIFDPYRNGRILTDGEWEMIAAEVPMKQRPLLSKACTPMQIMHRLLINLRNCYVKRNDANGRRMVDVYLAVLQR
;
A
#
# COMPACT_ATOMS: atom_id res chain seq x y z
N MET A 1 -5.51 -20.16 -28.97
CA MET A 1 -5.36 -19.89 -30.45
C MET A 1 -4.70 -21.06 -31.13
N THR A 2 -5.04 -21.33 -32.44
CA THR A 2 -4.30 -22.29 -33.26
C THR A 2 -2.96 -21.69 -33.72
N VAL A 3 -2.00 -22.53 -34.14
CA VAL A 3 -0.70 -22.06 -34.67
C VAL A 3 -0.87 -21.08 -35.84
N SER A 4 -1.83 -21.36 -36.76
CA SER A 4 -2.14 -20.46 -37.87
C SER A 4 -2.67 -19.10 -37.43
N GLN A 5 -3.51 -19.07 -36.38
CA GLN A 5 -3.99 -17.81 -35.76
C GLN A 5 -2.87 -17.02 -35.11
N GLN A 6 -1.95 -17.68 -34.42
CA GLN A 6 -0.78 -17.06 -33.84
C GLN A 6 0.13 -16.40 -34.87
N GLN A 7 0.40 -17.13 -35.97
CA GLN A 7 1.21 -16.61 -37.08
C GLN A 7 0.55 -15.41 -37.77
N ALA A 8 -0.76 -15.47 -38.03
CA ALA A 8 -1.52 -14.36 -38.60
C ALA A 8 -1.48 -13.12 -37.68
N LEU A 9 -1.67 -13.31 -36.38
CA LEU A 9 -1.64 -12.25 -35.40
C LEU A 9 -0.26 -11.57 -35.34
N VAL A 10 0.82 -12.36 -35.31
CA VAL A 10 2.19 -11.82 -35.30
C VAL A 10 2.46 -11.03 -36.58
N SER A 11 2.00 -11.54 -37.75
CA SER A 11 2.14 -10.83 -39.02
C SER A 11 1.42 -9.47 -39.02
N LEU A 12 0.19 -9.42 -38.51
CA LEU A 12 -0.57 -8.16 -38.38
C LEU A 12 0.04 -7.18 -37.39
N LEU A 13 0.68 -7.65 -36.30
CA LEU A 13 1.40 -6.80 -35.36
C LEU A 13 2.76 -6.30 -35.89
N GLN A 14 3.26 -6.89 -36.98
CA GLN A 14 4.44 -6.46 -37.72
C GLN A 14 4.10 -5.52 -38.89
N ASP A 15 2.81 -5.29 -39.15
CA ASP A 15 2.36 -4.41 -40.19
C ASP A 15 2.90 -2.97 -39.98
N GLY A 16 3.27 -2.32 -41.06
CA GLY A 16 3.70 -0.92 -41.01
C GLY A 16 2.56 0.08 -40.83
N ASP A 17 1.30 -0.38 -40.94
CA ASP A 17 0.12 0.47 -40.71
C ASP A 17 -0.29 0.53 -39.23
N ALA A 18 -0.13 1.71 -38.64
CA ALA A 18 -0.48 1.94 -37.26
C ALA A 18 -1.97 1.70 -36.95
N ALA A 19 -2.86 1.87 -37.92
CA ALA A 19 -4.29 1.64 -37.73
C ALA A 19 -4.59 0.14 -37.60
N THR A 20 -3.98 -0.69 -38.45
CA THR A 20 -4.07 -2.16 -38.38
C THR A 20 -3.52 -2.67 -37.03
N VAL A 21 -2.33 -2.23 -36.63
CA VAL A 21 -1.72 -2.61 -35.35
C VAL A 21 -2.62 -2.19 -34.17
N GLY A 22 -3.19 -0.98 -34.23
CA GLY A 22 -4.10 -0.47 -33.19
C GLY A 22 -5.38 -1.31 -33.05
N LEU A 23 -5.97 -1.73 -34.17
CA LEU A 23 -7.15 -2.62 -34.18
C LEU A 23 -6.82 -3.98 -33.56
N VAL A 24 -5.69 -4.58 -33.93
CA VAL A 24 -5.25 -5.86 -33.38
C VAL A 24 -4.98 -5.78 -31.89
N LYS A 25 -4.30 -4.74 -31.42
CA LYS A 25 -4.12 -4.49 -29.97
C LYS A 25 -5.45 -4.39 -29.26
N GLY A 26 -6.41 -3.61 -29.80
CA GLY A 26 -7.75 -3.47 -29.24
C GLY A 26 -8.49 -4.82 -29.15
N GLN A 27 -8.33 -5.69 -30.13
CA GLN A 27 -8.95 -7.02 -30.10
C GLN A 27 -8.28 -7.95 -29.08
N LEU A 28 -6.95 -7.91 -28.95
CA LEU A 28 -6.23 -8.65 -27.91
C LEU A 28 -6.63 -8.20 -26.51
N MET A 29 -6.82 -6.90 -26.31
CA MET A 29 -7.31 -6.34 -25.04
C MET A 29 -8.68 -6.91 -24.64
N GLN A 30 -9.58 -7.18 -25.61
CA GLN A 30 -10.89 -7.79 -25.34
C GLN A 30 -10.79 -9.23 -24.84
N GLY A 31 -9.71 -9.96 -25.16
CA GLY A 31 -9.43 -11.28 -24.62
C GLY A 31 -9.14 -11.27 -23.11
N GLY A 32 -8.77 -10.13 -22.57
CA GLY A 32 -8.62 -9.90 -21.15
C GLY A 32 -7.67 -10.86 -20.45
N GLU A 33 -7.93 -11.06 -19.17
CA GLU A 33 -7.11 -11.88 -18.26
C GLU A 33 -7.06 -13.36 -18.66
N GLU A 34 -8.13 -13.88 -19.26
CA GLU A 34 -8.24 -15.29 -19.67
C GLU A 34 -7.20 -15.68 -20.73
N CYS A 35 -6.79 -14.70 -21.54
CA CYS A 35 -5.83 -14.91 -22.62
C CYS A 35 -4.36 -14.58 -22.24
N LEU A 36 -4.09 -14.07 -21.03
CA LEU A 36 -2.75 -13.63 -20.63
C LEU A 36 -1.70 -14.73 -20.75
N ALA A 37 -1.99 -15.96 -20.31
CA ALA A 37 -1.05 -17.08 -20.38
C ALA A 37 -0.65 -17.38 -21.84
N GLU A 38 -1.61 -17.31 -22.76
CA GLU A 38 -1.40 -17.52 -24.18
C GLU A 38 -0.59 -16.37 -24.82
N TYR A 39 -0.87 -15.13 -24.43
CA TYR A 39 -0.11 -13.96 -24.88
C TYR A 39 1.34 -13.96 -24.36
N MET A 40 1.56 -14.40 -23.14
CA MET A 40 2.90 -14.57 -22.58
C MET A 40 3.72 -15.63 -23.33
N GLU A 41 3.10 -16.74 -23.72
CA GLU A 41 3.77 -17.76 -24.53
C GLU A 41 4.09 -17.22 -25.93
N LEU A 42 3.15 -16.52 -26.56
CA LEU A 42 3.38 -15.87 -27.84
C LEU A 42 4.50 -14.82 -27.77
N LEU A 43 4.58 -14.05 -26.67
CA LEU A 43 5.64 -13.08 -26.43
C LEU A 43 7.04 -13.72 -26.42
N ARG A 44 7.16 -14.95 -25.88
CA ARG A 44 8.45 -15.69 -25.87
C ARG A 44 8.92 -16.07 -27.26
N LEU A 45 7.97 -16.35 -28.15
CA LEU A 45 8.22 -16.82 -29.54
C LEU A 45 8.36 -15.67 -30.53
N THR A 46 8.04 -14.43 -30.13
CA THR A 46 7.94 -13.28 -31.04
C THR A 46 9.12 -12.33 -30.84
N THR A 47 9.57 -11.67 -31.92
CA THR A 47 10.65 -10.68 -31.93
C THR A 47 10.23 -9.38 -32.62
N GLY A 48 11.04 -8.32 -32.51
CA GLY A 48 10.80 -7.06 -33.22
C GLY A 48 9.54 -6.30 -32.77
N PRO A 49 8.90 -5.52 -33.66
CA PRO A 49 7.76 -4.66 -33.33
C PRO A 49 6.54 -5.41 -32.77
N ALA A 50 6.28 -6.64 -33.26
CA ALA A 50 5.20 -7.46 -32.74
C ALA A 50 5.41 -7.84 -31.26
N ARG A 51 6.65 -8.11 -30.85
CA ARG A 51 7.00 -8.35 -29.44
C ARG A 51 6.71 -7.12 -28.56
N GLU A 52 7.03 -5.93 -29.04
CA GLU A 52 6.78 -4.67 -28.34
C GLU A 52 5.26 -4.46 -28.16
N SER A 53 4.50 -4.63 -29.24
CA SER A 53 3.04 -4.53 -29.24
C SER A 53 2.37 -5.54 -28.29
N LEU A 54 2.83 -6.79 -28.26
CA LEU A 54 2.34 -7.81 -27.34
C LEU A 54 2.67 -7.46 -25.88
N ARG A 55 3.88 -6.94 -25.62
CA ARG A 55 4.29 -6.51 -24.29
C ARG A 55 3.38 -5.40 -23.76
N GLU A 56 3.07 -4.40 -24.59
CA GLU A 56 2.16 -3.31 -24.22
C GLU A 56 0.77 -3.83 -23.88
N VAL A 57 0.20 -4.72 -24.72
CA VAL A 57 -1.11 -5.33 -24.46
C VAL A 57 -1.11 -6.12 -23.14
N ILE A 58 -0.10 -6.94 -22.90
CA ILE A 58 0.03 -7.71 -21.65
C ILE A 58 0.09 -6.76 -20.46
N GLN A 59 0.92 -5.72 -20.53
CA GLN A 59 1.05 -4.72 -19.45
C GLN A 59 -0.27 -4.00 -19.17
N GLU A 60 -1.03 -3.63 -20.20
CA GLU A 60 -2.32 -2.98 -20.02
C GLU A 60 -3.37 -3.91 -19.39
N ILE A 61 -3.41 -5.19 -19.79
CA ILE A 61 -4.31 -6.19 -19.19
C ILE A 61 -3.93 -6.43 -17.73
N GLU A 62 -2.65 -6.59 -17.42
CA GLU A 62 -2.16 -6.76 -16.04
C GLU A 62 -2.46 -5.54 -15.17
N ALA A 63 -2.31 -4.34 -15.72
CA ALA A 63 -2.65 -3.09 -15.02
C ALA A 63 -4.16 -3.02 -14.73
N ALA A 64 -5.01 -3.33 -15.72
CA ALA A 64 -6.46 -3.35 -15.54
C ALA A 64 -6.90 -4.40 -14.50
N ARG A 65 -6.30 -5.59 -14.53
CA ARG A 65 -6.50 -6.63 -13.52
C ARG A 65 -6.15 -6.13 -12.12
N THR A 66 -4.95 -5.56 -11.96
CA THR A 66 -4.48 -5.05 -10.67
C THR A 66 -5.41 -3.96 -10.11
N ILE A 67 -5.90 -3.05 -10.98
CA ILE A 67 -6.90 -2.04 -10.59
C ILE A 67 -8.19 -2.72 -10.10
N GLY A 68 -8.64 -3.77 -10.79
CA GLY A 68 -9.82 -4.54 -10.42
C GLY A 68 -9.64 -5.25 -9.06
N ASP A 69 -8.51 -5.88 -8.82
CA ASP A 69 -8.19 -6.58 -7.56
C ASP A 69 -8.16 -5.61 -6.38
N VAL A 70 -7.44 -4.51 -6.49
CA VAL A 70 -7.40 -3.46 -5.46
C VAL A 70 -8.79 -2.91 -5.19
N SER A 71 -9.56 -2.61 -6.25
CA SER A 71 -10.91 -2.07 -6.11
C SER A 71 -11.87 -3.04 -5.39
N ARG A 72 -11.77 -4.35 -5.70
CA ARG A 72 -12.54 -5.40 -5.01
C ARG A 72 -12.11 -5.54 -3.54
N GLY A 73 -10.82 -5.47 -3.27
CA GLY A 73 -10.26 -5.48 -1.92
C GLY A 73 -10.76 -4.30 -1.10
N LEU A 74 -10.70 -3.09 -1.66
CA LEU A 74 -11.20 -1.87 -1.03
C LEU A 74 -12.69 -1.96 -0.71
N ALA A 75 -13.52 -2.44 -1.63
CA ALA A 75 -14.97 -2.56 -1.42
C ALA A 75 -15.34 -3.55 -0.29
N LYS A 76 -14.48 -4.51 0.03
CA LYS A 76 -14.70 -5.54 1.07
C LYS A 76 -13.92 -5.26 2.35
N LEU A 77 -13.17 -4.17 2.44
CA LEU A 77 -12.22 -3.89 3.51
C LEU A 77 -12.91 -3.67 4.87
N LYS A 78 -12.72 -4.59 5.81
CA LYS A 78 -13.30 -4.56 7.15
C LYS A 78 -12.30 -4.92 8.25
N THR A 79 -11.28 -5.73 7.95
CA THR A 79 -10.32 -6.27 8.93
C THR A 79 -8.90 -5.81 8.66
N LEU A 80 -8.01 -5.91 9.65
CA LEU A 80 -6.60 -5.58 9.50
C LEU A 80 -5.89 -6.54 8.52
N SER A 81 -6.26 -7.82 8.50
CA SER A 81 -5.71 -8.78 7.53
C SER A 81 -6.08 -8.38 6.10
N GLN A 82 -7.33 -7.98 5.86
CA GLN A 82 -7.75 -7.47 4.55
C GLN A 82 -7.05 -6.16 4.19
N LEU A 83 -6.78 -5.27 5.17
CA LEU A 83 -6.02 -4.04 4.94
C LEU A 83 -4.58 -4.37 4.51
N GLU A 84 -3.96 -5.33 5.14
CA GLU A 84 -2.63 -5.83 4.76
C GLU A 84 -2.64 -6.36 3.32
N ASP A 85 -3.58 -7.23 2.96
CA ASP A 85 -3.73 -7.78 1.60
C ASP A 85 -3.92 -6.65 0.56
N VAL A 86 -4.78 -5.67 0.85
CA VAL A 86 -5.00 -4.52 -0.02
C VAL A 86 -3.73 -3.69 -0.19
N CYS A 87 -2.90 -3.54 0.84
CA CYS A 87 -1.61 -2.84 0.72
C CYS A 87 -0.65 -3.58 -0.23
N TRP A 88 -0.65 -4.91 -0.21
CA TRP A 88 0.14 -5.72 -1.16
C TRP A 88 -0.37 -5.57 -2.59
N ASP A 89 -1.66 -5.71 -2.80
CA ASP A 89 -2.29 -5.55 -4.12
C ASP A 89 -2.07 -4.14 -4.66
N PHE A 90 -2.21 -3.12 -3.81
CA PHE A 90 -1.95 -1.74 -4.18
C PHE A 90 -0.50 -1.51 -4.61
N THR A 91 0.47 -2.20 -4.00
CA THR A 91 1.87 -2.10 -4.40
C THR A 91 2.12 -2.65 -5.81
N ARG A 92 1.37 -3.68 -6.25
CA ARG A 92 1.45 -4.22 -7.61
C ARG A 92 1.09 -3.19 -8.69
N THR A 93 0.32 -2.15 -8.35
CA THR A 93 -0.02 -1.09 -9.32
C THR A 93 1.18 -0.28 -9.80
N VAL A 94 2.23 -0.22 -9.00
CA VAL A 94 3.48 0.51 -9.30
C VAL A 94 4.69 -0.40 -9.43
N HIS A 95 4.56 -1.65 -9.02
CA HIS A 95 5.59 -2.68 -9.12
C HIS A 95 4.99 -4.00 -9.60
N PRO A 96 4.76 -4.15 -10.92
CA PRO A 96 4.30 -5.41 -11.48
C PRO A 96 5.23 -6.57 -11.08
N GLY A 97 4.65 -7.70 -10.69
CA GLY A 97 5.42 -8.84 -10.17
C GLY A 97 5.79 -8.75 -8.67
N PHE A 98 5.31 -7.72 -7.96
CA PHE A 98 5.48 -7.63 -6.50
C PHE A 98 4.81 -8.83 -5.80
N GLU A 99 5.55 -9.45 -4.90
CA GLU A 99 5.08 -10.55 -4.05
C GLU A 99 4.99 -10.10 -2.59
N GLY A 100 3.79 -10.09 -2.01
CA GLY A 100 3.55 -9.68 -0.62
C GLY A 100 4.02 -10.71 0.41
N GLY A 101 4.14 -11.99 0.04
CA GLY A 101 4.47 -13.09 0.94
C GLY A 101 5.75 -12.89 1.77
N PRO A 102 6.88 -12.45 1.19
CA PRO A 102 8.09 -12.14 1.95
C PRO A 102 7.88 -11.07 3.03
N TYR A 103 7.12 -10.03 2.72
CA TYR A 103 6.82 -8.94 3.66
C TYR A 103 5.83 -9.35 4.75
N ALA A 104 4.85 -10.19 4.43
CA ALA A 104 3.97 -10.78 5.43
C ALA A 104 4.77 -11.60 6.44
N ARG A 105 5.68 -12.48 5.96
CA ARG A 105 6.61 -13.23 6.84
C ARG A 105 7.51 -12.30 7.66
N GLN A 106 7.99 -11.20 7.10
CA GLN A 106 8.78 -10.22 7.84
C GLN A 106 7.98 -9.59 8.99
N LEU A 107 6.68 -9.32 8.81
CA LEU A 107 5.80 -8.86 9.88
C LEU A 107 5.61 -9.95 10.96
N ASP A 108 5.54 -11.22 10.56
CA ASP A 108 5.48 -12.34 11.50
C ASP A 108 6.78 -12.44 12.31
N ASP A 109 7.95 -12.37 11.66
CA ASP A 109 9.26 -12.37 12.30
C ASP A 109 9.42 -11.18 13.28
N TRP A 110 8.91 -10.01 12.91
CA TRP A 110 8.93 -8.83 13.78
C TRP A 110 8.01 -9.00 14.99
N ALA A 111 6.86 -9.62 14.81
CA ALA A 111 5.98 -9.94 15.93
C ALA A 111 6.63 -10.95 16.88
N GLU A 112 7.25 -12.01 16.37
CA GLU A 112 7.98 -12.98 17.18
C GLU A 112 9.18 -12.34 17.92
N GLY A 113 9.92 -11.46 17.25
CA GLY A 113 11.04 -10.73 17.85
C GLY A 113 10.57 -9.81 18.99
N ALA A 114 9.51 -9.03 18.76
CA ALA A 114 8.93 -8.14 19.76
C ALA A 114 8.33 -8.93 20.94
N ALA A 115 7.72 -10.10 20.70
CA ALA A 115 7.16 -10.96 21.74
C ALA A 115 8.21 -11.35 22.79
N LYS A 116 9.47 -11.55 22.40
CA LYS A 116 10.57 -11.92 23.31
C LYS A 116 10.88 -10.81 24.33
N LEU A 117 10.52 -9.57 24.04
CA LEU A 117 10.73 -8.40 24.91
C LEU A 117 9.53 -8.12 25.82
N ILE A 118 8.35 -8.68 25.51
CA ILE A 118 7.09 -8.36 26.18
C ILE A 118 6.81 -9.40 27.26
N SER A 119 6.83 -8.98 28.54
CA SER A 119 6.39 -9.85 29.63
C SER A 119 4.90 -10.18 29.51
N PRO A 120 4.44 -11.40 29.86
CA PRO A 120 3.02 -11.73 29.92
C PRO A 120 2.19 -10.80 30.82
N THR A 121 2.83 -10.21 31.83
CA THR A 121 2.21 -9.28 32.78
C THR A 121 2.47 -7.80 32.44
N ALA A 122 3.07 -7.51 31.28
CA ALA A 122 3.42 -6.14 30.90
C ALA A 122 2.17 -5.26 30.79
N SER A 123 2.24 -4.10 31.43
CA SER A 123 1.25 -3.02 31.30
C SER A 123 1.18 -2.50 29.85
N PRO A 124 0.12 -1.81 29.46
CA PRO A 124 0.02 -1.19 28.13
C PRO A 124 1.22 -0.29 27.80
N ARG A 125 1.69 0.50 28.78
CA ARG A 125 2.86 1.36 28.60
C ARG A 125 4.14 0.57 28.34
N GLU A 126 4.38 -0.51 29.08
CA GLU A 126 5.53 -1.40 28.85
C GLU A 126 5.46 -2.08 27.48
N LYS A 127 4.28 -2.52 27.04
CA LYS A 127 4.08 -3.07 25.70
C LYS A 127 4.46 -2.06 24.61
N ILE A 128 4.03 -0.78 24.75
CA ILE A 128 4.42 0.28 23.81
C ILE A 128 5.94 0.45 23.80
N LEU A 129 6.58 0.51 24.98
CA LEU A 129 8.03 0.67 25.07
C LEU A 129 8.78 -0.51 24.46
N CYS A 130 8.30 -1.74 24.63
CA CYS A 130 8.88 -2.92 23.97
C CYS A 130 8.72 -2.85 22.43
N LEU A 131 7.53 -2.48 21.94
CA LEU A 131 7.31 -2.28 20.49
C LEU A 131 8.19 -1.16 19.95
N ALA A 132 8.30 -0.03 20.64
CA ALA A 132 9.14 1.10 20.27
C ALA A 132 10.63 0.72 20.24
N ARG A 133 11.09 0.00 21.26
CA ARG A 133 12.45 -0.54 21.30
C ARG A 133 12.71 -1.47 20.12
N TYR A 134 11.85 -2.46 19.91
CA TYR A 134 12.07 -3.47 18.87
C TYR A 134 11.93 -2.86 17.46
N LEU A 135 10.78 -2.26 17.13
CA LEU A 135 10.51 -1.74 15.79
C LEU A 135 11.30 -0.45 15.50
N GLY A 136 11.32 0.47 16.45
CA GLY A 136 11.98 1.77 16.30
C GLY A 136 13.50 1.69 16.41
N ALA A 137 14.03 1.14 17.53
CA ALA A 137 15.46 1.15 17.79
C ALA A 137 16.19 -0.06 17.15
N GLU A 138 15.68 -1.29 17.32
CA GLU A 138 16.39 -2.49 16.84
C GLU A 138 16.15 -2.72 15.33
N GLN A 139 14.94 -2.51 14.82
CA GLN A 139 14.65 -2.61 13.38
C GLN A 139 14.88 -1.30 12.62
N GLY A 140 15.08 -0.19 13.32
CA GLY A 140 15.41 1.10 12.73
C GLY A 140 14.25 1.80 12.04
N LEU A 141 12.99 1.43 12.31
CA LEU A 141 11.82 2.07 11.71
C LEU A 141 11.63 3.49 12.27
N GLY A 142 11.64 4.48 11.39
CA GLY A 142 11.48 5.88 11.77
C GLY A 142 11.05 6.79 10.63
N GLY A 143 10.88 8.06 10.92
CA GLY A 143 10.44 9.07 9.95
C GLY A 143 11.43 9.27 8.80
N SER A 144 10.90 9.62 7.63
CA SER A 144 11.66 9.76 6.37
C SER A 144 12.51 11.06 6.25
N GLY A 145 12.51 11.90 7.27
CA GLY A 145 13.37 13.10 7.30
C GLY A 145 13.20 14.02 6.09
N GLU A 146 14.28 14.28 5.37
CA GLU A 146 14.33 15.24 4.25
C GLU A 146 13.49 14.81 3.03
N ASP A 147 13.32 13.52 2.79
CA ASP A 147 12.57 13.01 1.63
C ASP A 147 11.12 12.60 1.97
N TYR A 148 10.47 13.39 2.83
CA TYR A 148 9.12 13.11 3.33
C TYR A 148 8.11 12.82 2.22
N TYR A 149 8.10 13.62 1.16
CA TYR A 149 7.14 13.50 0.05
C TYR A 149 7.53 12.48 -1.02
N HIS A 150 8.50 11.61 -0.77
CA HIS A 150 8.75 10.53 -1.71
C HIS A 150 7.61 9.51 -1.67
N PRO A 151 6.98 9.15 -2.82
CA PRO A 151 5.83 8.24 -2.84
C PRO A 151 6.11 6.87 -2.19
N ARG A 152 7.36 6.35 -2.29
CA ARG A 152 7.75 5.10 -1.63
C ARG A 152 7.41 5.05 -0.14
N ASN A 153 7.46 6.21 0.56
CA ASN A 153 7.17 6.32 1.97
C ASN A 153 5.71 5.98 2.32
N GLY A 154 4.82 6.01 1.32
CA GLY A 154 3.40 5.66 1.44
C GLY A 154 3.08 4.20 1.13
N TYR A 155 4.04 3.40 0.65
CA TYR A 155 3.84 1.98 0.38
C TYR A 155 4.39 1.14 1.52
N LEU A 156 3.55 0.27 2.08
CA LEU A 156 3.89 -0.56 3.23
C LEU A 156 5.17 -1.37 3.04
N PRO A 157 5.37 -2.14 1.93
CA PRO A 157 6.58 -2.94 1.77
C PRO A 157 7.85 -2.08 1.69
N TRP A 158 7.79 -0.94 1.02
CA TRP A 158 8.96 -0.07 0.92
C TRP A 158 9.29 0.62 2.23
N ALA A 159 8.27 1.00 3.02
CA ALA A 159 8.53 1.50 4.37
C ALA A 159 9.21 0.44 5.26
N MET A 160 8.86 -0.83 5.09
CA MET A 160 9.50 -1.95 5.78
C MET A 160 10.93 -2.20 5.28
N GLU A 161 11.16 -2.13 3.97
CA GLU A 161 12.46 -2.36 3.34
C GLU A 161 13.46 -1.23 3.66
N PHE A 162 13.05 0.01 3.45
CA PHE A 162 13.90 1.20 3.67
C PHE A 162 13.91 1.69 5.12
N ARG A 163 13.16 1.04 6.01
CA ARG A 163 13.05 1.42 7.44
C ARG A 163 12.55 2.85 7.67
N CYS A 164 11.93 3.45 6.66
CA CYS A 164 11.38 4.78 6.75
C CYS A 164 10.06 4.91 6.02
N GLY A 165 9.17 5.79 6.50
CA GLY A 165 7.85 5.94 5.91
C GLY A 165 7.12 7.20 6.37
N LEU A 166 5.91 7.39 5.83
CA LEU A 166 4.99 8.39 6.33
C LEU A 166 4.48 8.01 7.73
N PRO A 167 3.99 8.97 8.54
CA PRO A 167 3.43 8.69 9.85
C PRO A 167 2.39 7.55 9.83
N ILE A 168 1.49 7.57 8.84
CA ILE A 168 0.46 6.53 8.69
C ILE A 168 1.03 5.17 8.33
N THR A 169 2.03 5.12 7.45
CA THR A 169 2.63 3.86 7.01
C THR A 169 3.39 3.18 8.14
N LEU A 170 4.14 3.97 8.93
CA LEU A 170 4.83 3.47 10.12
C LEU A 170 3.83 3.04 11.21
N SER A 171 2.77 3.83 11.44
CA SER A 171 1.72 3.44 12.39
C SER A 171 1.04 2.14 11.96
N LEU A 172 0.84 1.93 10.64
CA LEU A 172 0.28 0.68 10.13
C LEU A 172 1.19 -0.52 10.43
N VAL A 173 2.52 -0.38 10.33
CA VAL A 173 3.45 -1.45 10.75
C VAL A 173 3.25 -1.82 12.22
N TYR A 174 3.19 -0.82 13.13
CA TYR A 174 2.94 -1.08 14.56
C TYR A 174 1.58 -1.74 14.81
N ILE A 175 0.53 -1.33 14.08
CA ILE A 175 -0.80 -1.91 14.15
C ILE A 175 -0.80 -3.37 13.69
N LEU A 176 -0.15 -3.68 12.57
CA LEU A 176 -0.09 -5.05 12.02
C LEU A 176 0.76 -6.00 12.87
N VAL A 177 1.87 -5.52 13.42
CA VAL A 177 2.67 -6.28 14.40
C VAL A 177 1.89 -6.48 15.69
N GLY A 178 1.22 -5.44 16.21
CA GLY A 178 0.34 -5.52 17.37
C GLY A 178 -0.79 -6.54 17.15
N HIS A 179 -1.39 -6.57 15.97
CA HIS A 179 -2.45 -7.53 15.61
C HIS A 179 -1.97 -8.98 15.73
N ARG A 180 -0.77 -9.29 15.25
CA ARG A 180 -0.14 -10.62 15.36
C ARG A 180 0.12 -11.01 16.81
N LEU A 181 0.51 -10.05 17.63
CA LEU A 181 0.74 -10.21 19.06
C LEU A 181 -0.55 -10.24 19.91
N LYS A 182 -1.73 -10.04 19.29
CA LYS A 182 -3.01 -9.83 19.98
C LYS A 182 -2.98 -8.64 20.95
N ILE A 183 -2.18 -7.63 20.62
CA ILE A 183 -2.12 -6.34 21.29
C ILE A 183 -2.95 -5.36 20.45
N PRO A 184 -4.03 -4.77 20.98
CA PRO A 184 -4.96 -3.95 20.21
C PRO A 184 -4.39 -2.53 19.98
N VAL A 185 -3.33 -2.44 19.18
CA VAL A 185 -2.80 -1.14 18.74
C VAL A 185 -3.76 -0.54 17.73
N GLU A 186 -4.21 0.68 18.00
CA GLU A 186 -5.19 1.42 17.21
C GLU A 186 -4.55 2.59 16.47
N GLY A 187 -5.06 2.93 15.28
CA GLY A 187 -4.65 4.12 14.54
C GLY A 187 -5.51 5.33 14.91
N ILE A 188 -4.87 6.48 15.09
CA ILE A 188 -5.50 7.76 15.41
C ILE A 188 -5.18 8.79 14.34
N ALA A 189 -6.22 9.26 13.63
CA ALA A 189 -6.06 10.31 12.64
C ALA A 189 -6.01 11.70 13.32
N ALA A 190 -4.81 12.24 13.43
CA ALA A 190 -4.59 13.60 13.94
C ALA A 190 -4.41 14.61 12.79
N PRO A 191 -4.63 15.93 13.03
CA PRO A 191 -4.30 16.97 12.06
C PRO A 191 -2.82 16.92 11.68
N GLY A 192 -2.53 16.94 10.38
CA GLY A 192 -1.17 16.90 9.88
C GLY A 192 -0.37 15.63 10.20
N HIS A 193 -0.91 14.71 11.04
CA HIS A 193 -0.18 13.54 11.55
C HIS A 193 -1.07 12.29 11.62
N PHE A 194 -0.46 11.13 11.82
CA PHE A 194 -1.14 9.88 12.12
C PHE A 194 -0.40 9.18 13.25
N LEU A 195 -1.09 8.88 14.32
CA LEU A 195 -0.55 8.35 15.58
C LEU A 195 -1.06 6.95 15.85
N ALA A 196 -0.47 6.27 16.81
CA ALA A 196 -0.96 5.01 17.32
C ALA A 196 -1.40 5.14 18.79
N ARG A 197 -2.30 4.26 19.22
CA ARG A 197 -2.81 4.21 20.60
C ARG A 197 -2.89 2.78 21.10
N LEU A 198 -2.60 2.58 22.37
CA LEU A 198 -2.86 1.34 23.09
C LEU A 198 -3.44 1.68 24.48
N ASP A 199 -4.66 1.21 24.76
CA ASP A 199 -5.33 1.41 26.04
C ASP A 199 -5.30 2.87 26.52
N GLY A 200 -5.67 3.80 25.65
CA GLY A 200 -5.69 5.23 25.91
C GLY A 200 -4.33 5.95 25.81
N ILE A 201 -3.21 5.24 25.82
CA ILE A 201 -1.86 5.84 25.73
C ILE A 201 -1.53 6.07 24.25
N ILE A 202 -1.28 7.33 23.88
CA ILE A 202 -0.95 7.75 22.51
C ILE A 202 0.56 7.78 22.33
N PHE A 203 1.03 7.24 21.21
CA PHE A 203 2.44 7.23 20.86
C PHE A 203 2.65 7.46 19.34
N ASP A 204 3.86 7.85 18.98
CA ASP A 204 4.22 8.29 17.65
C ASP A 204 5.22 7.32 16.97
N PRO A 205 4.76 6.40 16.14
CA PRO A 205 5.62 5.52 15.35
C PRO A 205 6.60 6.26 14.43
N TYR A 206 6.25 7.45 13.94
CA TYR A 206 7.14 8.28 13.11
C TYR A 206 8.35 8.78 13.90
N ARG A 207 8.19 8.95 15.22
CA ARG A 207 9.25 9.29 16.16
C ARG A 207 9.66 8.07 17.00
N ASN A 208 9.91 6.95 16.33
CA ASN A 208 10.40 5.69 16.91
C ASN A 208 9.53 5.16 18.07
N GLY A 209 8.21 5.34 17.98
CA GLY A 209 7.28 4.87 19.01
C GLY A 209 7.26 5.69 20.32
N ARG A 210 7.72 6.95 20.29
CA ARG A 210 7.72 7.85 21.44
C ARG A 210 6.31 8.08 21.97
N ILE A 211 6.10 7.87 23.26
CA ILE A 211 4.84 8.16 23.95
C ILE A 211 4.67 9.68 24.06
N LEU A 212 3.49 10.18 23.70
CA LEU A 212 3.15 11.59 23.87
C LEU A 212 2.81 11.90 25.33
N THR A 213 3.15 13.10 25.77
CA THR A 213 2.64 13.66 27.01
C THR A 213 1.22 14.19 26.81
N ASP A 214 0.45 14.34 27.92
CA ASP A 214 -0.90 14.90 27.85
C ASP A 214 -0.90 16.30 27.23
N GLY A 215 0.08 17.15 27.56
CA GLY A 215 0.21 18.49 27.00
C GLY A 215 0.46 18.48 25.47
N GLU A 216 1.28 17.55 24.97
CA GLU A 216 1.52 17.40 23.52
C GLU A 216 0.24 16.94 22.80
N TRP A 217 -0.50 16.02 23.42
CA TRP A 217 -1.78 15.58 22.87
C TRP A 217 -2.81 16.71 22.86
N GLU A 218 -2.92 17.50 23.93
CA GLU A 218 -3.80 18.66 24.01
C GLU A 218 -3.47 19.70 22.94
N MET A 219 -2.18 19.96 22.68
CA MET A 219 -1.76 20.87 21.60
C MET A 219 -2.23 20.39 20.23
N ILE A 220 -2.05 19.10 19.92
CA ILE A 220 -2.53 18.49 18.68
C ILE A 220 -4.07 18.57 18.60
N ALA A 221 -4.76 18.26 19.69
CA ALA A 221 -6.21 18.32 19.76
C ALA A 221 -6.77 19.75 19.60
N ALA A 222 -6.00 20.74 20.01
CA ALA A 222 -6.40 22.15 19.89
C ALA A 222 -6.46 22.64 18.44
N GLU A 223 -5.73 22.00 17.53
CA GLU A 223 -5.80 22.30 16.08
C GLU A 223 -7.15 21.88 15.46
N VAL A 224 -7.93 21.05 16.14
CA VAL A 224 -9.23 20.56 15.67
C VAL A 224 -10.36 21.41 16.27
N PRO A 225 -11.34 21.85 15.46
CA PRO A 225 -12.53 22.52 15.96
C PRO A 225 -13.20 21.70 17.09
N MET A 226 -13.64 22.35 18.16
CA MET A 226 -14.14 21.71 19.38
C MET A 226 -15.20 20.64 19.08
N LYS A 227 -16.10 20.90 18.12
CA LYS A 227 -17.15 19.95 17.69
C LYS A 227 -16.61 18.64 17.07
N GLN A 228 -15.40 18.66 16.54
CA GLN A 228 -14.76 17.51 15.89
C GLN A 228 -13.75 16.77 16.79
N ARG A 229 -13.34 17.36 17.93
CA ARG A 229 -12.40 16.74 18.90
C ARG A 229 -12.83 15.34 19.35
N PRO A 230 -14.11 15.01 19.56
CA PRO A 230 -14.52 13.65 19.89
C PRO A 230 -14.16 12.61 18.80
N LEU A 231 -13.92 13.03 17.56
CA LEU A 231 -13.47 12.12 16.51
C LEU A 231 -12.01 11.69 16.69
N LEU A 232 -11.17 12.52 17.32
CA LEU A 232 -9.77 12.18 17.65
C LEU A 232 -9.66 11.05 18.68
N SER A 233 -10.69 10.84 19.51
CA SER A 233 -10.74 9.75 20.48
C SER A 233 -11.17 8.41 19.86
N LYS A 234 -11.61 8.40 18.62
CA LYS A 234 -12.05 7.17 17.93
C LYS A 234 -10.90 6.51 17.18
N ALA A 235 -10.77 5.20 17.37
CA ALA A 235 -9.88 4.39 16.56
C ALA A 235 -10.31 4.41 15.09
N CYS A 236 -9.35 4.54 14.18
CA CYS A 236 -9.60 4.42 12.75
C CYS A 236 -9.95 2.99 12.37
N THR A 237 -11.01 2.82 11.60
CA THR A 237 -11.31 1.55 10.94
C THR A 237 -10.27 1.25 9.86
N PRO A 238 -10.10 -0.02 9.42
CA PRO A 238 -9.22 -0.38 8.31
C PRO A 238 -9.49 0.44 7.04
N MET A 239 -10.75 0.71 6.73
CA MET A 239 -11.16 1.56 5.62
C MET A 239 -10.66 3.00 5.78
N GLN A 240 -10.78 3.59 6.98
CA GLN A 240 -10.30 4.95 7.26
C GLN A 240 -8.77 5.04 7.20
N ILE A 241 -8.07 4.00 7.65
CA ILE A 241 -6.61 3.90 7.52
C ILE A 241 -6.22 3.91 6.04
N MET A 242 -6.83 3.04 5.22
CA MET A 242 -6.53 2.98 3.79
C MET A 242 -6.85 4.28 3.07
N HIS A 243 -8.02 4.89 3.35
CA HIS A 243 -8.41 6.18 2.79
C HIS A 243 -7.38 7.27 3.11
N ARG A 244 -6.92 7.36 4.37
CA ARG A 244 -5.91 8.33 4.79
C ARG A 244 -4.55 8.05 4.15
N LEU A 245 -4.17 6.78 3.98
CA LEU A 245 -2.95 6.37 3.30
C LEU A 245 -2.97 6.84 1.84
N LEU A 246 -4.07 6.61 1.12
CA LEU A 246 -4.24 7.06 -0.26
C LEU A 246 -4.20 8.58 -0.39
N ILE A 247 -4.85 9.34 0.51
CA ILE A 247 -4.76 10.81 0.53
C ILE A 247 -3.32 11.28 0.72
N ASN A 248 -2.58 10.69 1.66
CA ASN A 248 -1.20 11.06 1.91
C ASN A 248 -0.31 10.75 0.70
N LEU A 249 -0.51 9.60 0.09
CA LEU A 249 0.23 9.20 -1.11
C LEU A 249 -0.10 10.10 -2.31
N ARG A 250 -1.39 10.47 -2.49
CA ARG A 250 -1.80 11.47 -3.48
C ARG A 250 -1.05 12.79 -3.30
N ASN A 251 -0.93 13.25 -2.06
CA ASN A 251 -0.19 14.47 -1.74
C ASN A 251 1.31 14.34 -2.08
N CYS A 252 1.91 13.16 -1.87
CA CYS A 252 3.28 12.91 -2.30
C CYS A 252 3.43 13.06 -3.82
N TYR A 253 2.54 12.45 -4.61
CA TYR A 253 2.56 12.57 -6.07
C TYR A 253 2.32 14.02 -6.54
N VAL A 254 1.39 14.74 -5.88
CA VAL A 254 1.17 16.17 -6.19
C VAL A 254 2.43 17.01 -5.92
N LYS A 255 3.08 16.82 -4.79
CA LYS A 255 4.31 17.55 -4.43
C LYS A 255 5.49 17.23 -5.36
N ARG A 256 5.48 16.06 -5.99
CA ARG A 256 6.48 15.62 -6.98
C ARG A 256 6.09 15.92 -8.43
N ASN A 257 4.94 16.58 -8.66
CA ASN A 257 4.39 16.85 -10.00
C ASN A 257 4.19 15.57 -10.84
N ASP A 258 3.96 14.42 -10.18
CA ASP A 258 3.65 13.15 -10.85
C ASP A 258 2.15 13.04 -11.10
N ALA A 259 1.74 13.43 -12.32
CA ALA A 259 0.33 13.38 -12.72
C ALA A 259 -0.19 11.95 -12.91
N ASN A 260 0.67 10.99 -13.26
CA ASN A 260 0.27 9.59 -13.47
C ASN A 260 0.00 8.90 -12.13
N GLY A 261 0.93 9.01 -11.19
CA GLY A 261 0.76 8.48 -9.83
C GLY A 261 -0.45 9.10 -9.14
N ARG A 262 -0.67 10.41 -9.30
CA ARG A 262 -1.87 11.08 -8.77
C ARG A 262 -3.15 10.49 -9.35
N ARG A 263 -3.26 10.35 -10.68
CA ARG A 263 -4.46 9.80 -11.34
C ARG A 263 -4.75 8.38 -10.88
N MET A 264 -3.72 7.55 -10.77
CA MET A 264 -3.86 6.18 -10.25
C MET A 264 -4.49 6.18 -8.84
N VAL A 265 -3.99 7.01 -7.92
CA VAL A 265 -4.54 7.10 -6.57
C VAL A 265 -5.97 7.67 -6.57
N ASP A 266 -6.26 8.65 -7.44
CA ASP A 266 -7.60 9.24 -7.57
C ASP A 266 -8.65 8.18 -7.97
N VAL A 267 -8.30 7.18 -8.80
CA VAL A 267 -9.17 6.05 -9.15
C VAL A 267 -9.58 5.26 -7.89
N TYR A 268 -8.62 4.93 -7.02
CA TYR A 268 -8.91 4.17 -5.79
C TYR A 268 -9.69 4.99 -4.75
N LEU A 269 -9.39 6.28 -4.63
CA LEU A 269 -10.18 7.17 -3.77
C LEU A 269 -11.64 7.26 -4.21
N ALA A 270 -11.91 7.25 -5.52
CA ALA A 270 -13.27 7.22 -6.06
C ALA A 270 -14.03 5.92 -5.71
N VAL A 271 -13.34 4.79 -5.57
CA VAL A 271 -13.96 3.52 -5.12
C VAL A 271 -14.41 3.62 -3.65
N LEU A 272 -13.63 4.29 -2.80
CA LEU A 272 -13.96 4.45 -1.37
C LEU A 272 -15.09 5.44 -1.08
N GLN A 273 -15.50 6.23 -2.06
CA GLN A 273 -16.59 7.22 -1.93
C GLN A 273 -17.97 6.67 -2.37
N ARG A 274 -18.00 5.46 -2.91
CA ARG A 274 -19.22 4.74 -3.32
C ARG A 274 -19.79 3.90 -2.18
#